data_fba9779f3409af1c6324a1a33fd0de75
#
_entry.id   fba9779f3409af1c6324a1a33fd0de75
#
_cell.length_a   1.000
_cell.length_b   1.000
_cell.length_c   1.000
_cell.angle_alpha   90.00
_cell.angle_beta   90.00
_cell.angle_gamma   90.00
#
_symmetry.space_group_name_H-M   'P 1'
#
loop_
_entity.id
_entity.type
_entity.pdbx_description
1 polymer ?
#
loop_
_entity_poly.entity_id
_entity_poly.type
_entity_poly.pdbx_seq_one_letter_code
_entity_poly.pdbx_strand_id
1 'polypeptide(L)'
;LSQFIVDLSLPGVTIRPIVDLAGRHHFNEVVFEDVEVPETMLVGKEGDGWNQVTAELALERSGPERYLSSYALLQELVKEFSERNDFEGVTEIGRQMAHLTTLRQMSVSVAGMLNDGENPALEASVVKDLGAVFEQDLPNIAHRLMDLEPDAQGNDFQKYLAILTQISPSFSLRGGTREILRGIIARGLGLR
;
A
#
# COMPACT_ATOMS: atom_id res chain seq x y z
N LEU A 1 9.73 -5.89 -24.32
CA LEU A 1 9.46 -6.59 -23.06
C LEU A 1 8.28 -7.53 -23.26
N SER A 2 8.33 -8.71 -22.66
CA SER A 2 7.25 -9.71 -22.64
C SER A 2 7.13 -10.26 -21.22
N GLN A 3 5.93 -10.73 -20.86
CA GLN A 3 5.69 -11.39 -19.59
C GLN A 3 5.55 -12.90 -19.80
N PHE A 4 6.06 -13.66 -18.84
CA PHE A 4 5.94 -15.11 -18.82
C PHE A 4 5.49 -15.58 -17.43
N ILE A 5 4.69 -16.64 -17.41
CA ILE A 5 4.43 -17.39 -16.19
C ILE A 5 5.59 -18.37 -16.02
N VAL A 6 6.28 -18.30 -14.88
CA VAL A 6 7.43 -19.17 -14.57
C VAL A 6 7.08 -20.02 -13.36
N ASP A 7 7.18 -21.34 -13.52
CA ASP A 7 7.10 -22.27 -12.40
C ASP A 7 8.39 -22.15 -11.57
N LEU A 8 8.25 -21.75 -10.31
CA LEU A 8 9.40 -21.55 -9.44
C LEU A 8 10.07 -22.85 -8.98
N SER A 9 9.52 -24.02 -9.32
CA SER A 9 10.14 -25.33 -9.10
C SER A 9 11.06 -25.79 -10.23
N LEU A 10 11.17 -25.02 -11.34
CA LEU A 10 12.02 -25.36 -12.47
C LEU A 10 13.51 -25.39 -12.09
N PRO A 11 14.29 -26.29 -12.70
CA PRO A 11 15.74 -26.26 -12.58
C PRO A 11 16.31 -24.91 -12.97
N GLY A 12 17.29 -24.42 -12.22
CA GLY A 12 17.89 -23.10 -12.45
C GLY A 12 17.17 -21.95 -11.74
N VAL A 13 16.01 -22.18 -11.08
CA VAL A 13 15.37 -21.18 -10.22
C VAL A 13 15.87 -21.33 -8.78
N THR A 14 16.45 -20.28 -8.25
CA THR A 14 16.87 -20.21 -6.84
C THR A 14 16.12 -19.10 -6.13
N ILE A 15 15.50 -19.41 -5.00
CA ILE A 15 14.74 -18.47 -4.17
C ILE A 15 15.43 -18.32 -2.81
N ARG A 16 15.76 -17.10 -2.44
CA ARG A 16 16.34 -16.75 -1.14
C ARG A 16 15.46 -15.76 -0.42
N PRO A 17 15.02 -16.03 0.83
CA PRO A 17 14.20 -15.09 1.58
C PRO A 17 14.98 -13.83 1.95
N ILE A 18 14.33 -12.67 1.83
CA ILE A 18 14.81 -11.39 2.34
C ILE A 18 14.00 -11.06 3.60
N VAL A 19 14.67 -10.99 4.74
CA VAL A 19 14.07 -10.57 6.01
C VAL A 19 14.17 -9.06 6.14
N ASP A 20 13.05 -8.38 6.37
CA ASP A 20 12.99 -6.93 6.55
C ASP A 20 13.46 -6.49 7.95
N LEU A 21 13.55 -5.17 8.19
CA LEU A 21 13.96 -4.62 9.49
C LEU A 21 12.99 -4.92 10.63
N ALA A 22 11.74 -5.30 10.32
CA ALA A 22 10.77 -5.75 11.31
C ALA A 22 10.85 -7.27 11.59
N GLY A 23 11.85 -7.95 11.03
CA GLY A 23 12.05 -9.39 11.19
C GLY A 23 11.05 -10.24 10.37
N ARG A 24 10.35 -9.66 9.37
CA ARG A 24 9.34 -10.35 8.57
C ARG A 24 9.87 -10.72 7.19
N HIS A 25 9.36 -11.82 6.67
CA HIS A 25 9.69 -12.33 5.35
C HIS A 25 8.54 -12.04 4.39
N HIS A 26 8.65 -10.95 3.61
CA HIS A 26 7.70 -10.56 2.58
C HIS A 26 8.28 -10.56 1.17
N PHE A 27 9.61 -10.61 1.05
CA PHE A 27 10.32 -10.51 -0.21
C PHE A 27 11.29 -11.65 -0.38
N ASN A 28 11.58 -11.98 -1.64
CA ASN A 28 12.60 -12.95 -2.01
C ASN A 28 13.53 -12.36 -3.07
N GLU A 29 14.79 -12.73 -3.01
CA GLU A 29 15.66 -12.71 -4.16
C GLU A 29 15.35 -13.94 -5.00
N VAL A 30 15.08 -13.77 -6.28
CA VAL A 30 14.85 -14.87 -7.22
C VAL A 30 15.91 -14.78 -8.32
N VAL A 31 16.70 -15.83 -8.45
CA VAL A 31 17.76 -15.95 -9.45
C VAL A 31 17.35 -16.98 -10.49
N PHE A 32 17.48 -16.63 -11.76
CA PHE A 32 17.23 -17.50 -12.89
C PHE A 32 18.56 -17.78 -13.60
N GLU A 33 18.96 -19.06 -13.67
CA GLU A 33 20.18 -19.51 -14.33
C GLU A 33 19.80 -20.56 -15.40
N ASP A 34 19.86 -20.16 -16.66
CA ASP A 34 19.54 -21.02 -17.82
C ASP A 34 18.18 -21.72 -17.73
N VAL A 35 17.17 -21.00 -17.20
CA VAL A 35 15.80 -21.52 -17.02
C VAL A 35 15.09 -21.56 -18.37
N GLU A 36 14.69 -22.75 -18.81
CA GLU A 36 13.85 -22.91 -19.99
C GLU A 36 12.37 -22.77 -19.67
N VAL A 37 11.72 -21.80 -20.34
CA VAL A 37 10.29 -21.55 -20.18
C VAL A 37 9.58 -21.82 -21.50
N PRO A 38 8.55 -22.70 -21.55
CA PRO A 38 7.81 -22.97 -22.78
C PRO A 38 7.14 -21.72 -23.35
N GLU A 39 7.06 -21.60 -24.67
CA GLU A 39 6.38 -20.51 -25.37
C GLU A 39 4.90 -20.36 -24.94
N THR A 40 4.26 -21.47 -24.58
CA THR A 40 2.87 -21.49 -24.07
C THR A 40 2.68 -20.74 -22.75
N MET A 41 3.77 -20.40 -22.05
CA MET A 41 3.76 -19.60 -20.83
C MET A 41 3.85 -18.09 -21.08
N LEU A 42 3.93 -17.67 -22.35
CA LEU A 42 3.89 -16.26 -22.73
C LEU A 42 2.49 -15.69 -22.38
N VAL A 43 2.48 -14.58 -21.67
CA VAL A 43 1.24 -13.85 -21.33
C VAL A 43 0.90 -12.87 -22.45
N GLY A 44 -0.22 -13.11 -23.15
CA GLY A 44 -0.69 -12.25 -24.23
C GLY A 44 0.19 -12.32 -25.48
N LYS A 45 0.69 -11.17 -25.92
CA LYS A 45 1.50 -11.05 -27.15
C LYS A 45 2.96 -10.73 -26.82
N GLU A 46 3.88 -11.28 -27.62
CA GLU A 46 5.27 -10.90 -27.54
C GLU A 46 5.44 -9.39 -27.74
N GLY A 47 6.26 -8.78 -26.91
CA GLY A 47 6.55 -7.35 -26.95
C GLY A 47 5.55 -6.45 -26.19
N ASP A 48 4.41 -6.97 -25.74
CA ASP A 48 3.34 -6.17 -25.08
C ASP A 48 3.48 -6.09 -23.55
N GLY A 49 4.51 -6.63 -22.97
CA GLY A 49 4.69 -6.74 -21.51
C GLY A 49 4.66 -5.38 -20.77
N TRP A 50 5.11 -4.29 -21.40
CA TRP A 50 5.04 -2.97 -20.77
C TRP A 50 3.60 -2.46 -20.60
N ASN A 51 2.77 -2.63 -21.61
CA ASN A 51 1.36 -2.26 -21.56
C ASN A 51 0.61 -3.09 -20.52
N GLN A 52 0.91 -4.39 -20.44
CA GLN A 52 0.32 -5.31 -19.46
C GLN A 52 0.64 -4.87 -18.03
N VAL A 53 1.92 -4.64 -17.70
CA VAL A 53 2.34 -4.20 -16.36
C VAL A 53 1.74 -2.84 -16.00
N THR A 54 1.72 -1.89 -16.92
CA THR A 54 1.19 -0.55 -16.62
C THR A 54 -0.32 -0.54 -16.44
N ALA A 55 -1.07 -1.41 -17.13
CA ALA A 55 -2.50 -1.57 -16.93
C ALA A 55 -2.84 -2.15 -15.55
N GLU A 56 -2.05 -3.15 -15.10
CA GLU A 56 -2.21 -3.76 -13.77
C GLU A 56 -1.99 -2.76 -12.63
N LEU A 57 -1.02 -1.84 -12.76
CA LEU A 57 -0.70 -0.86 -11.73
C LEU A 57 -1.88 0.08 -11.39
N ALA A 58 -2.77 0.38 -12.34
CA ALA A 58 -3.95 1.19 -12.07
C ALA A 58 -4.94 0.48 -11.12
N LEU A 59 -5.11 -0.84 -11.30
CA LEU A 59 -5.93 -1.69 -10.43
C LEU A 59 -5.33 -1.78 -9.02
N GLU A 60 -4.02 -1.98 -8.93
CA GLU A 60 -3.32 -2.16 -7.66
C GLU A 60 -3.29 -0.89 -6.80
N ARG A 61 -3.12 0.29 -7.40
CA ARG A 61 -2.88 1.55 -6.67
C ARG A 61 -4.07 2.08 -5.90
N SER A 62 -5.29 1.74 -6.27
CA SER A 62 -6.51 2.26 -5.65
C SER A 62 -7.17 1.31 -4.66
N GLY A 63 -6.63 0.11 -4.49
CA GLY A 63 -7.19 -0.92 -3.60
C GLY A 63 -7.16 -0.51 -2.12
N PRO A 64 -8.05 -1.11 -1.29
CA PRO A 64 -8.15 -0.80 0.14
C PRO A 64 -6.86 -1.08 0.93
N GLU A 65 -6.03 -1.99 0.48
CA GLU A 65 -4.72 -2.29 1.06
C GLU A 65 -3.73 -1.10 0.97
N ARG A 66 -4.10 -0.03 0.27
CA ARG A 66 -3.29 1.19 0.14
C ARG A 66 -3.64 2.27 1.15
N TYR A 67 -4.66 2.06 1.99
CA TYR A 67 -5.06 3.01 3.04
C TYR A 67 -5.66 2.33 4.30
N LEU A 68 -5.76 0.99 4.35
CA LEU A 68 -6.30 0.27 5.51
C LEU A 68 -5.24 -0.47 6.34
N SER A 69 -3.95 -0.42 5.99
CA SER A 69 -2.92 -1.17 6.73
C SER A 69 -2.76 -0.70 8.18
N SER A 70 -3.07 0.57 8.46
CA SER A 70 -3.05 1.15 9.81
C SER A 70 -4.43 1.20 10.49
N TYR A 71 -5.48 0.63 9.86
CA TYR A 71 -6.86 0.75 10.32
C TYR A 71 -7.11 0.18 11.72
N ALA A 72 -6.48 -0.96 12.06
CA ALA A 72 -6.63 -1.55 13.39
C ALA A 72 -6.18 -0.60 14.51
N LEU A 73 -5.10 0.16 14.30
CA LEU A 73 -4.65 1.17 15.25
C LEU A 73 -5.66 2.33 15.37
N LEU A 74 -6.28 2.75 14.27
CA LEU A 74 -7.33 3.76 14.31
C LEU A 74 -8.55 3.28 15.09
N GLN A 75 -8.93 2.00 14.96
CA GLN A 75 -10.02 1.42 15.75
C GLN A 75 -9.73 1.44 17.25
N GLU A 76 -8.49 1.11 17.65
CA GLU A 76 -8.10 1.20 19.07
C GLU A 76 -8.13 2.66 19.57
N LEU A 77 -7.68 3.63 18.76
CA LEU A 77 -7.82 5.06 19.12
C LEU A 77 -9.29 5.45 19.31
N VAL A 78 -10.17 5.04 18.42
CA VAL A 78 -11.61 5.34 18.54
C VAL A 78 -12.17 4.75 19.85
N LYS A 79 -11.83 3.52 20.21
CA LYS A 79 -12.25 2.89 21.47
C LYS A 79 -11.75 3.68 22.68
N GLU A 80 -10.46 3.99 22.72
CA GLU A 80 -9.83 4.70 23.83
C GLU A 80 -10.42 6.10 24.07
N PHE A 81 -10.76 6.81 23.00
CA PHE A 81 -11.27 8.18 23.08
C PHE A 81 -12.80 8.26 23.15
N SER A 82 -13.53 7.15 22.93
CA SER A 82 -15.00 7.15 22.99
C SER A 82 -15.57 7.54 24.34
N GLU A 83 -14.84 7.28 25.42
CA GLU A 83 -15.24 7.55 26.79
C GLU A 83 -14.44 8.68 27.46
N ARG A 84 -13.47 9.28 26.73
CA ARG A 84 -12.64 10.37 27.25
C ARG A 84 -13.29 11.72 26.99
N ASN A 85 -13.23 12.61 27.98
CA ASN A 85 -13.59 14.03 27.81
C ASN A 85 -12.34 14.81 27.32
N ASP A 86 -11.81 14.41 26.17
CA ASP A 86 -10.64 15.01 25.53
C ASP A 86 -11.03 15.53 24.14
N PHE A 87 -11.33 16.84 24.10
CA PHE A 87 -11.79 17.49 22.88
C PHE A 87 -10.72 17.50 21.76
N GLU A 88 -9.47 17.65 22.11
CA GLU A 88 -8.36 17.69 21.13
C GLU A 88 -8.15 16.31 20.49
N GLY A 89 -8.08 15.28 21.31
CA GLY A 89 -7.93 13.89 20.82
C GLY A 89 -9.12 13.45 19.97
N VAL A 90 -10.36 13.70 20.43
CA VAL A 90 -11.57 13.38 19.65
C VAL A 90 -11.60 14.14 18.33
N THR A 91 -11.19 15.42 18.31
CA THR A 91 -11.13 16.22 17.08
C THR A 91 -10.11 15.64 16.09
N GLU A 92 -8.92 15.24 16.56
CA GLU A 92 -7.90 14.65 15.71
C GLU A 92 -8.36 13.28 15.14
N ILE A 93 -8.96 12.43 15.96
CA ILE A 93 -9.55 11.16 15.49
C ILE A 93 -10.63 11.42 14.44
N GLY A 94 -11.48 12.42 14.67
CA GLY A 94 -12.49 12.84 13.70
C GLY A 94 -11.90 13.24 12.34
N ARG A 95 -10.75 13.94 12.33
CA ARG A 95 -10.00 14.25 11.09
C ARG A 95 -9.50 12.99 10.39
N GLN A 96 -8.96 12.05 11.16
CA GLN A 96 -8.47 10.78 10.58
C GLN A 96 -9.62 9.95 9.99
N MET A 97 -10.77 9.92 10.65
CA MET A 97 -11.98 9.26 10.12
C MET A 97 -12.50 9.93 8.84
N ALA A 98 -12.50 11.27 8.79
CA ALA A 98 -12.88 12.01 7.59
C ALA A 98 -11.91 11.74 6.43
N HIS A 99 -10.59 11.71 6.71
CA HIS A 99 -9.58 11.39 5.71
C HIS A 99 -9.76 9.96 5.18
N LEU A 100 -9.92 8.97 6.05
CA LEU A 100 -10.19 7.59 5.68
C LEU A 100 -11.46 7.45 4.82
N THR A 101 -12.54 8.13 5.22
CA THR A 101 -13.80 8.14 4.47
C THR A 101 -13.60 8.72 3.07
N THR A 102 -12.84 9.79 2.94
CA THR A 102 -12.50 10.41 1.65
C THR A 102 -11.70 9.44 0.77
N LEU A 103 -10.66 8.82 1.31
CA LEU A 103 -9.85 7.82 0.60
C LEU A 103 -10.70 6.65 0.11
N ARG A 104 -11.61 6.16 0.95
CA ARG A 104 -12.55 5.11 0.57
C ARG A 104 -13.46 5.53 -0.59
N GLN A 105 -14.03 6.74 -0.56
CA GLN A 105 -14.88 7.23 -1.65
C GLN A 105 -14.09 7.38 -2.96
N MET A 106 -12.88 7.91 -2.89
CA MET A 106 -11.99 8.00 -4.06
C MET A 106 -11.67 6.61 -4.63
N SER A 107 -11.34 5.64 -3.78
CA SER A 107 -11.09 4.25 -4.18
C SER A 107 -12.29 3.62 -4.88
N VAL A 108 -13.50 3.80 -4.33
CA VAL A 108 -14.76 3.33 -4.96
C VAL A 108 -15.01 4.01 -6.30
N SER A 109 -14.73 5.32 -6.42
CA SER A 109 -14.86 6.04 -7.69
C SER A 109 -13.91 5.48 -8.75
N VAL A 110 -12.64 5.20 -8.39
CA VAL A 110 -11.68 4.56 -9.30
C VAL A 110 -12.16 3.17 -9.73
N ALA A 111 -12.73 2.37 -8.82
CA ALA A 111 -13.31 1.07 -9.16
C ALA A 111 -14.49 1.21 -10.15
N GLY A 112 -15.31 2.26 -10.02
CA GLY A 112 -16.37 2.58 -10.99
C GLY A 112 -15.81 2.89 -12.37
N MET A 113 -14.81 3.77 -12.46
CA MET A 113 -14.13 4.11 -13.72
C MET A 113 -13.54 2.88 -14.41
N LEU A 114 -12.90 1.99 -13.65
CA LEU A 114 -12.36 0.72 -14.19
C LEU A 114 -13.47 -0.18 -14.72
N ASN A 115 -14.61 -0.27 -14.01
CA ASN A 115 -15.77 -1.05 -14.46
C ASN A 115 -16.35 -0.49 -15.75
N ASP A 116 -16.31 0.81 -15.95
CA ASP A 116 -16.79 1.49 -17.17
C ASP A 116 -15.76 1.46 -18.31
N GLY A 117 -14.62 0.77 -18.12
CA GLY A 117 -13.57 0.58 -19.12
C GLY A 117 -12.64 1.79 -19.28
N GLU A 118 -12.65 2.73 -18.36
CA GLU A 118 -11.75 3.87 -18.35
C GLU A 118 -10.35 3.49 -17.83
N ASN A 119 -9.35 4.35 -18.03
CA ASN A 119 -8.01 4.20 -17.49
C ASN A 119 -7.73 5.28 -16.42
N PRO A 120 -8.08 5.03 -15.15
CA PRO A 120 -7.94 5.99 -14.06
C PRO A 120 -6.52 6.00 -13.45
N ALA A 121 -5.47 6.00 -14.26
CA ALA A 121 -4.09 5.94 -13.78
C ALA A 121 -3.71 7.17 -12.92
N LEU A 122 -4.25 8.35 -13.24
CA LEU A 122 -4.09 9.57 -12.45
C LEU A 122 -4.79 9.44 -11.10
N GLU A 123 -6.07 9.13 -11.10
CA GLU A 123 -6.94 9.05 -9.93
C GLU A 123 -6.43 7.97 -8.96
N ALA A 124 -6.07 6.80 -9.47
CA ALA A 124 -5.47 5.72 -8.68
C ALA A 124 -4.13 6.15 -8.04
N SER A 125 -3.32 6.94 -8.74
CA SER A 125 -2.06 7.47 -8.20
C SER A 125 -2.31 8.47 -7.07
N VAL A 126 -3.38 9.28 -7.15
CA VAL A 126 -3.77 10.21 -6.08
C VAL A 126 -4.23 9.43 -4.84
N VAL A 127 -5.08 8.40 -5.01
CA VAL A 127 -5.51 7.54 -3.89
C VAL A 127 -4.31 6.94 -3.19
N LYS A 128 -3.35 6.41 -3.95
CA LYS A 128 -2.14 5.78 -3.39
C LYS A 128 -1.22 6.78 -2.68
N ASP A 129 -0.98 7.96 -3.24
CA ASP A 129 -0.12 8.98 -2.60
C ASP A 129 -0.73 9.47 -1.28
N LEU A 130 -2.01 9.79 -1.26
CA LEU A 130 -2.73 10.23 -0.06
C LEU A 130 -2.88 9.11 0.97
N GLY A 131 -3.18 7.89 0.52
CA GLY A 131 -3.29 6.72 1.39
C GLY A 131 -1.97 6.40 2.08
N ALA A 132 -0.83 6.48 1.38
CA ALA A 132 0.48 6.28 1.98
C ALA A 132 0.79 7.30 3.08
N VAL A 133 0.42 8.58 2.89
CA VAL A 133 0.55 9.62 3.92
C VAL A 133 -0.29 9.27 5.13
N PHE A 134 -1.57 8.95 4.91
CA PHE A 134 -2.49 8.57 5.99
C PHE A 134 -1.95 7.41 6.82
N GLU A 135 -1.51 6.33 6.16
CA GLU A 135 -0.99 5.14 6.84
C GLU A 135 0.31 5.39 7.62
N GLN A 136 1.18 6.27 7.09
CA GLN A 136 2.47 6.60 7.73
C GLN A 136 2.32 7.59 8.88
N ASP A 137 1.37 8.52 8.82
CA ASP A 137 1.15 9.52 9.85
C ASP A 137 0.43 8.94 11.08
N LEU A 138 -0.44 7.94 10.89
CA LEU A 138 -1.28 7.42 11.95
C LEU A 138 -0.53 6.88 13.17
N PRO A 139 0.59 6.12 13.05
CA PRO A 139 1.38 5.71 14.22
C PRO A 139 1.93 6.89 15.03
N ASN A 140 2.37 7.95 14.37
CA ASN A 140 2.88 9.16 15.03
C ASN A 140 1.77 9.92 15.75
N ILE A 141 0.59 9.99 15.13
CA ILE A 141 -0.61 10.59 15.73
C ILE A 141 -1.02 9.80 16.97
N ALA A 142 -1.09 8.47 16.84
CA ALA A 142 -1.45 7.57 17.93
C ALA A 142 -0.49 7.68 19.13
N HIS A 143 0.82 7.68 18.86
CA HIS A 143 1.84 7.84 19.89
C HIS A 143 1.67 9.17 20.65
N ARG A 144 1.49 10.28 19.91
CA ARG A 144 1.30 11.61 20.50
C ARG A 144 0.03 11.74 21.34
N LEU A 145 -1.08 11.15 20.87
CA LEU A 145 -2.39 11.27 21.57
C LEU A 145 -2.46 10.42 22.84
N MET A 146 -1.79 9.27 22.85
CA MET A 146 -1.87 8.33 23.97
C MET A 146 -0.72 8.49 24.96
N ASP A 147 0.39 9.13 24.58
CA ASP A 147 1.63 9.20 25.38
C ASP A 147 2.05 7.84 25.92
N LEU A 148 1.94 6.81 25.06
CA LEU A 148 2.29 5.42 25.35
C LEU A 148 3.40 4.97 24.39
N GLU A 149 4.41 4.30 24.96
CA GLU A 149 5.46 3.67 24.16
C GLU A 149 4.97 2.41 23.44
N PRO A 150 5.46 2.18 22.20
CA PRO A 150 5.22 0.93 21.50
C PRO A 150 5.72 -0.28 22.32
N ASP A 151 4.87 -1.29 22.50
CA ASP A 151 5.22 -2.50 23.23
C ASP A 151 4.59 -3.73 22.57
N ALA A 152 5.42 -4.63 22.05
CA ALA A 152 4.98 -5.86 21.41
C ALA A 152 4.32 -6.87 22.39
N GLN A 153 4.50 -6.68 23.70
CA GLN A 153 3.92 -7.50 24.76
C GLN A 153 2.80 -6.77 25.52
N GLY A 154 2.53 -5.52 25.18
CA GLY A 154 1.52 -4.69 25.80
C GLY A 154 0.08 -5.04 25.43
N ASN A 155 -0.82 -4.11 25.62
CA ASN A 155 -2.21 -4.23 25.15
C ASN A 155 -2.29 -4.15 23.60
N ASP A 156 -3.49 -4.32 23.05
CA ASP A 156 -3.65 -4.36 21.59
C ASP A 156 -3.26 -3.04 20.92
N PHE A 157 -3.55 -1.90 21.53
CA PHE A 157 -3.08 -0.60 21.06
C PHE A 157 -1.55 -0.55 20.95
N GLN A 158 -0.84 -0.93 22.02
CA GLN A 158 0.63 -0.91 22.05
C GLN A 158 1.24 -1.89 21.04
N LYS A 159 0.65 -3.06 20.86
CA LYS A 159 1.07 -4.05 19.85
C LYS A 159 0.92 -3.51 18.42
N TYR A 160 -0.24 -2.92 18.10
CA TYR A 160 -0.44 -2.31 16.77
C TYR A 160 0.51 -1.12 16.57
N LEU A 161 0.70 -0.29 17.58
CA LEU A 161 1.64 0.82 17.52
C LEU A 161 3.07 0.32 17.27
N ALA A 162 3.52 -0.73 17.99
CA ALA A 162 4.85 -1.31 17.83
C ALA A 162 5.10 -1.84 16.42
N ILE A 163 4.14 -2.61 15.88
CA ILE A 163 4.24 -3.16 14.52
C ILE A 163 4.24 -2.03 13.49
N LEU A 164 3.29 -1.10 13.58
CA LEU A 164 3.13 -0.05 12.58
C LEU A 164 4.27 0.97 12.60
N THR A 165 4.85 1.26 13.75
CA THR A 165 6.05 2.10 13.84
C THR A 165 7.22 1.50 13.04
N GLN A 166 7.36 0.17 13.05
CA GLN A 166 8.43 -0.51 12.30
C GLN A 166 8.16 -0.60 10.80
N ILE A 167 6.90 -0.86 10.39
CA ILE A 167 6.59 -1.19 8.99
C ILE A 167 6.05 -0.02 8.16
N SER A 168 5.48 1.02 8.79
CA SER A 168 4.85 2.14 8.07
C SER A 168 5.78 2.85 7.08
N PRO A 169 7.12 2.96 7.30
CA PRO A 169 8.00 3.51 6.27
C PRO A 169 7.93 2.78 4.93
N SER A 170 7.66 1.47 4.93
CA SER A 170 7.54 0.66 3.71
C SER A 170 6.26 0.94 2.91
N PHE A 171 5.24 1.56 3.51
CA PHE A 171 3.96 1.80 2.85
C PHE A 171 4.05 2.73 1.63
N SER A 172 5.04 3.64 1.62
CA SER A 172 5.31 4.48 0.45
C SER A 172 6.01 3.75 -0.70
N LEU A 173 6.51 2.52 -0.49
CA LEU A 173 7.21 1.75 -1.54
C LEU A 173 6.27 0.89 -2.39
N ARG A 174 5.14 0.47 -1.83
CA ARG A 174 4.17 -0.41 -2.51
C ARG A 174 3.43 0.33 -3.63
N GLY A 175 3.28 -0.28 -4.80
CA GLY A 175 2.52 0.29 -5.92
C GLY A 175 3.14 1.56 -6.54
N GLY A 176 4.42 1.81 -6.27
CA GLY A 176 5.19 2.98 -6.68
C GLY A 176 5.47 3.95 -5.54
N THR A 177 6.68 4.51 -5.53
CA THR A 177 7.06 5.52 -4.54
C THR A 177 6.28 6.82 -4.76
N ARG A 178 6.17 7.63 -3.72
CA ARG A 178 5.45 8.93 -3.80
C ARG A 178 6.02 9.85 -4.87
N GLU A 179 7.33 9.83 -5.09
CA GLU A 179 8.01 10.61 -6.12
C GLU A 179 7.56 10.19 -7.53
N ILE A 180 7.48 8.88 -7.78
CA ILE A 180 6.97 8.32 -9.04
C ILE A 180 5.49 8.69 -9.24
N LEU A 181 4.67 8.52 -8.20
CA LEU A 181 3.23 8.84 -8.26
C LEU A 181 3.00 10.32 -8.55
N ARG A 182 3.71 11.21 -7.89
CA ARG A 182 3.63 12.66 -8.15
C ARG A 182 4.05 13.03 -9.56
N GLY A 183 5.02 12.31 -10.14
CA GLY A 183 5.37 12.44 -11.56
C GLY A 183 4.23 12.04 -12.50
N ILE A 184 3.47 10.98 -12.17
CA ILE A 184 2.28 10.55 -12.92
C ILE A 184 1.16 11.59 -12.76
N ILE A 185 0.90 12.03 -11.53
CA ILE A 185 -0.11 13.05 -11.21
C ILE A 185 0.18 14.35 -11.97
N ALA A 186 1.42 14.84 -11.91
CA ALA A 186 1.81 16.07 -12.59
C ALA A 186 1.59 15.98 -14.10
N ARG A 187 1.93 14.85 -14.74
CA ARG A 187 1.67 14.63 -16.18
C ARG A 187 0.17 14.58 -16.48
N GLY A 188 -0.61 13.86 -15.67
CA GLY A 188 -2.06 13.76 -15.85
C GLY A 188 -2.78 15.10 -15.70
N LEU A 189 -2.24 16.02 -14.90
CA LEU A 189 -2.72 17.39 -14.74
C LEU A 189 -2.16 18.37 -15.78
N GLY A 190 -1.37 17.92 -16.72
CA GLY A 190 -0.78 18.76 -17.76
C GLY A 190 0.33 19.72 -17.28
N LEU A 191 0.95 19.42 -16.13
CA LEU A 191 2.02 20.25 -15.55
C LEU A 191 3.41 19.92 -16.08
N ARG A 192 3.55 18.89 -16.94
CA ARG A 192 4.80 18.42 -17.58
C ARG A 192 4.50 17.85 -18.96
#